data_ab5885d2e1eb98a131d574a3609910b8
#
_entry.id   ab5885d2e1eb98a131d574a3609910b8
#
_cell.length_a   1.000
_cell.length_b   1.000
_cell.length_c   1.000
_cell.angle_alpha   90.00
_cell.angle_beta   90.00
_cell.angle_gamma   90.00
#
_symmetry.space_group_name_H-M   'P 1'
#
loop_
_entity.id
_entity.type
_entity.pdbx_description
1 polymer ?
#
loop_
_entity_poly.entity_id
_entity_poly.type
_entity_poly.pdbx_seq_one_letter_code
_entity_poly.pdbx_strand_id
1 'polypeptide(L)'
;MDIAIHASFLPHDDPDASLAFYRDLLGFEVRDDVGYNGLRWITVGPAGRPGASLVLQPPGADPGVTAAERATIAQMMAKGTYAGILLATDDLDGLFERARAGGAEVVQEPVEQPFGVRDCAFRDPAGNLVRVQEQR
;
A
#
# COMPACT_ATOMS: atom_id res chain seq x y z
N MET A 1 -19.17 -21.23 11.11
CA MET A 1 -17.76 -20.83 11.22
C MET A 1 -17.68 -19.33 11.00
N ASP A 2 -16.99 -18.65 11.89
CA ASP A 2 -16.80 -17.20 11.81
C ASP A 2 -15.39 -16.92 11.32
N ILE A 3 -15.25 -16.35 10.13
CA ILE A 3 -13.97 -16.09 9.50
C ILE A 3 -13.96 -14.67 8.91
N ALA A 4 -12.84 -13.98 9.05
CA ALA A 4 -12.67 -12.62 8.55
C ALA A 4 -11.29 -12.44 7.93
N ILE A 5 -11.14 -11.43 7.07
CA ILE A 5 -9.83 -11.03 6.59
C ILE A 5 -9.17 -10.21 7.70
N HIS A 6 -8.06 -10.73 8.24
CA HIS A 6 -7.33 -10.06 9.31
C HIS A 6 -6.32 -9.07 8.75
N ALA A 7 -5.51 -9.51 7.80
CA ALA A 7 -4.48 -8.68 7.19
C ALA A 7 -4.12 -9.17 5.78
N SER A 8 -3.59 -8.27 4.98
CA SER A 8 -2.96 -8.57 3.70
C SER A 8 -1.55 -7.96 3.72
N PHE A 9 -0.72 -8.30 2.73
CA PHE A 9 0.71 -7.96 2.77
C PHE A 9 1.14 -7.26 1.50
N LEU A 10 1.99 -6.23 1.65
CA LEU A 10 2.71 -5.59 0.55
C LEU A 10 4.19 -5.52 0.88
N PRO A 11 5.08 -5.67 -0.10
CA PRO A 11 6.51 -5.50 0.16
C PRO A 11 6.88 -4.03 0.31
N HIS A 12 7.89 -3.75 1.15
CA HIS A 12 8.52 -2.44 1.20
C HIS A 12 10.02 -2.58 1.47
N ASP A 13 10.79 -1.57 1.10
CA ASP A 13 12.24 -1.57 1.26
C ASP A 13 12.75 -0.34 2.02
N ASP A 14 11.92 0.70 2.16
CA ASP A 14 12.26 1.92 2.90
C ASP A 14 11.14 2.23 3.90
N PRO A 15 11.29 1.80 5.16
CA PRO A 15 10.23 1.99 6.18
C PRO A 15 9.84 3.45 6.41
N ASP A 16 10.78 4.38 6.39
CA ASP A 16 10.46 5.80 6.60
C ASP A 16 9.64 6.36 5.44
N ALA A 17 9.98 5.98 4.21
CA ALA A 17 9.21 6.37 3.03
C ALA A 17 7.80 5.75 3.07
N SER A 18 7.69 4.49 3.51
CA SER A 18 6.39 3.82 3.67
C SER A 18 5.51 4.55 4.66
N LEU A 19 6.05 4.97 5.80
CA LEU A 19 5.30 5.73 6.81
C LEU A 19 4.88 7.11 6.26
N ALA A 20 5.75 7.78 5.53
CA ALA A 20 5.41 9.05 4.91
C ALA A 20 4.23 8.91 3.95
N PHE A 21 4.17 7.81 3.21
CA PHE A 21 3.08 7.56 2.27
C PHE A 21 1.79 7.11 2.99
N TYR A 22 1.84 6.01 3.74
CA TYR A 22 0.63 5.41 4.30
C TYR A 22 0.09 6.17 5.50
N ARG A 23 0.96 6.59 6.41
CA ARG A 23 0.55 7.34 7.60
C ARG A 23 0.30 8.81 7.29
N ASP A 24 1.27 9.48 6.66
CA ASP A 24 1.24 10.95 6.55
C ASP A 24 0.38 11.42 5.38
N LEU A 25 0.46 10.79 4.20
CA LEU A 25 -0.36 11.17 3.05
C LEU A 25 -1.74 10.54 3.08
N LEU A 26 -1.85 9.23 3.33
CA LEU A 26 -3.15 8.55 3.31
C LEU A 26 -3.89 8.61 4.64
N GLY A 27 -3.23 8.97 5.73
CA GLY A 27 -3.87 9.11 7.04
C GLY A 27 -4.13 7.79 7.75
N PHE A 28 -3.42 6.71 7.38
CA PHE A 28 -3.52 5.45 8.10
C PHE A 28 -2.85 5.55 9.46
N GLU A 29 -3.34 4.78 10.42
CA GLU A 29 -2.69 4.63 11.72
C GLU A 29 -1.71 3.46 11.70
N VAL A 30 -0.62 3.57 12.44
CA VAL A 30 0.31 2.47 12.68
C VAL A 30 -0.26 1.61 13.81
N ARG A 31 -0.49 0.34 13.53
CA ARG A 31 -1.04 -0.62 14.49
C ARG A 31 0.02 -1.50 15.13
N ASP A 32 1.15 -1.68 14.42
CA ASP A 32 2.30 -2.43 14.92
C ASP A 32 3.54 -2.05 14.11
N ASP A 33 4.71 -2.16 14.72
CA ASP A 33 5.99 -1.84 14.09
C ASP A 33 7.07 -2.69 14.74
N VAL A 34 7.47 -3.76 14.05
CA VAL A 34 8.41 -4.76 14.59
C VAL A 34 9.67 -4.78 13.76
N GLY A 35 10.81 -4.60 14.44
CA GLY A 35 12.14 -4.70 13.83
C GLY A 35 12.81 -6.03 14.17
N TYR A 36 13.50 -6.62 13.18
CA TYR A 36 14.29 -7.82 13.37
C TYR A 36 15.40 -7.89 12.32
N ASN A 37 16.64 -8.03 12.77
CA ASN A 37 17.83 -8.12 11.90
C ASN A 37 17.91 -6.97 10.87
N GLY A 38 17.61 -5.75 11.29
CA GLY A 38 17.64 -4.57 10.42
C GLY A 38 16.46 -4.45 9.47
N LEU A 39 15.52 -5.39 9.50
CA LEU A 39 14.30 -5.38 8.71
C LEU A 39 13.13 -4.90 9.57
N ARG A 40 12.09 -4.37 8.93
CA ARG A 40 10.92 -3.89 9.66
C ARG A 40 9.63 -4.37 9.02
N TRP A 41 8.72 -4.81 9.89
CA TRP A 41 7.33 -5.14 9.56
C TRP A 41 6.44 -4.06 10.18
N ILE A 42 5.73 -3.31 9.35
CA ILE A 42 4.87 -2.21 9.80
C ILE A 42 3.43 -2.53 9.42
N THR A 43 2.56 -2.61 10.43
CA THR A 43 1.13 -2.84 10.21
C THR A 43 0.41 -1.50 10.26
N VAL A 44 -0.34 -1.19 9.22
CA VAL A 44 -1.12 0.04 9.11
C VAL A 44 -2.57 -0.28 8.76
N GLY A 45 -3.45 0.66 9.02
CA GLY A 45 -4.84 0.54 8.63
C GLY A 45 -5.59 1.85 8.79
N PRO A 46 -6.87 1.89 8.35
CA PRO A 46 -7.67 3.11 8.46
C PRO A 46 -7.78 3.59 9.91
N ALA A 47 -7.51 4.87 10.13
CA ALA A 47 -7.55 5.47 11.45
C ALA A 47 -8.94 5.37 12.07
N GLY A 48 -8.99 4.90 13.33
CA GLY A 48 -10.25 4.79 14.07
C GLY A 48 -11.20 3.70 13.59
N ARG A 49 -10.77 2.85 12.65
CA ARG A 49 -11.59 1.74 12.14
C ARG A 49 -10.97 0.40 12.48
N PRO A 50 -11.65 -0.45 13.26
CA PRO A 50 -11.21 -1.83 13.41
C PRO A 50 -11.44 -2.60 12.13
N GLY A 51 -10.75 -3.71 11.95
CA GLY A 51 -10.90 -4.58 10.79
C GLY A 51 -9.56 -4.92 10.16
N ALA A 52 -9.57 -5.22 8.87
CA ALA A 52 -8.39 -5.68 8.15
C ALA A 52 -7.27 -4.64 8.18
N SER A 53 -6.05 -5.15 8.32
CA SER A 53 -4.83 -4.35 8.30
C SER A 53 -4.00 -4.64 7.06
N LEU A 54 -3.11 -3.74 6.73
CA LEU A 54 -2.09 -3.92 5.72
C LEU A 54 -0.74 -4.04 6.41
N VAL A 55 -0.03 -5.14 6.14
CA VAL A 55 1.32 -5.35 6.69
C VAL A 55 2.33 -5.06 5.59
N LEU A 56 3.18 -4.09 5.84
CA LEU A 56 4.32 -3.75 4.98
C LEU A 56 5.51 -4.57 5.46
N GLN A 57 6.03 -5.44 4.60
CA GLN A 57 7.06 -6.40 4.98
C GLN A 57 8.24 -6.39 4.01
N PRO A 58 9.43 -6.85 4.44
CA PRO A 58 10.57 -6.96 3.53
C PRO A 58 10.24 -7.86 2.34
N PRO A 59 10.77 -7.54 1.15
CA PRO A 59 10.53 -8.38 -0.03
C PRO A 59 11.03 -9.80 0.17
N GLY A 60 10.21 -10.78 -0.21
CA GLY A 60 10.57 -12.18 -0.07
C GLY A 60 10.77 -12.64 1.36
N ALA A 61 9.98 -12.12 2.30
CA ALA A 61 10.12 -12.43 3.72
C ALA A 61 9.66 -13.85 4.08
N ASP A 62 8.87 -14.50 3.23
CA ASP A 62 8.35 -15.82 3.52
C ASP A 62 9.44 -16.87 3.52
N PRO A 63 9.36 -17.89 4.42
CA PRO A 63 10.31 -19.00 4.41
C PRO A 63 10.30 -19.72 3.06
N GLY A 64 11.49 -20.12 2.60
CA GLY A 64 11.64 -20.84 1.34
C GLY A 64 11.89 -19.96 0.12
N VAL A 65 11.78 -18.64 0.25
CA VAL A 65 12.15 -17.72 -0.84
C VAL A 65 13.67 -17.69 -0.96
N THR A 66 14.17 -17.99 -2.15
CA THR A 66 15.63 -18.02 -2.41
C THR A 66 16.17 -16.61 -2.65
N ALA A 67 17.50 -16.46 -2.59
CA ALA A 67 18.15 -15.19 -2.92
C ALA A 67 17.89 -14.76 -4.36
N ALA A 68 17.85 -15.71 -5.31
CA ALA A 68 17.54 -15.42 -6.70
C ALA A 68 16.09 -14.93 -6.87
N GLU A 69 15.16 -15.56 -6.16
CA GLU A 69 13.75 -15.14 -6.17
C GLU A 69 13.59 -13.75 -5.55
N ARG A 70 14.27 -13.46 -4.44
CA ARG A 70 14.26 -12.13 -3.84
C ARG A 70 14.76 -11.06 -4.82
N ALA A 71 15.83 -11.35 -5.56
CA ALA A 71 16.35 -10.44 -6.56
C ALA A 71 15.32 -10.17 -7.68
N THR A 72 14.61 -11.21 -8.12
CA THR A 72 13.53 -11.08 -9.11
C THR A 72 12.38 -10.23 -8.56
N ILE A 73 11.97 -10.46 -7.32
CA ILE A 73 10.94 -9.65 -6.66
C ILE A 73 11.36 -8.18 -6.63
N ALA A 74 12.60 -7.90 -6.23
CA ALA A 74 13.11 -6.52 -6.17
C ALA A 74 13.10 -5.85 -7.55
N GLN A 75 13.43 -6.58 -8.61
CA GLN A 75 13.37 -6.07 -9.99
C GLN A 75 11.93 -5.73 -10.39
N MET A 76 10.98 -6.59 -10.07
CA MET A 76 9.57 -6.36 -10.37
C MET A 76 9.00 -5.20 -9.56
N MET A 77 9.41 -5.06 -8.29
CA MET A 77 9.03 -3.91 -7.47
C MET A 77 9.53 -2.61 -8.09
N ALA A 78 10.80 -2.55 -8.47
CA ALA A 78 11.39 -1.37 -9.09
C ALA A 78 10.69 -0.99 -10.41
N LYS A 79 10.26 -2.00 -11.16
CA LYS A 79 9.50 -1.80 -12.39
C LYS A 79 8.05 -1.41 -12.14
N GLY A 80 7.53 -1.68 -10.94
CA GLY A 80 6.14 -1.37 -10.56
C GLY A 80 5.13 -2.42 -11.00
N THR A 81 5.55 -3.67 -11.20
CA THR A 81 4.69 -4.74 -11.71
C THR A 81 4.50 -5.89 -10.73
N TYR A 82 4.93 -5.76 -9.48
CA TYR A 82 4.92 -6.88 -8.55
C TYR A 82 3.61 -7.01 -7.77
N ALA A 83 3.16 -5.94 -7.09
CA ALA A 83 2.02 -6.03 -6.19
C ALA A 83 1.20 -4.74 -6.18
N GLY A 84 0.02 -4.82 -5.62
CA GLY A 84 -0.86 -3.67 -5.49
C GLY A 84 -1.98 -3.91 -4.51
N ILE A 85 -2.73 -2.83 -4.24
CA ILE A 85 -3.89 -2.85 -3.34
C ILE A 85 -4.98 -1.95 -3.91
N LEU A 86 -6.23 -2.32 -3.65
CA LEU A 86 -7.40 -1.49 -3.95
C LEU A 86 -7.97 -0.95 -2.65
N LEU A 87 -8.02 0.37 -2.54
CA LEU A 87 -8.60 1.08 -1.42
C LEU A 87 -9.91 1.74 -1.86
N ALA A 88 -10.74 2.13 -0.90
CA ALA A 88 -11.96 2.89 -1.17
C ALA A 88 -12.02 4.10 -0.24
N THR A 89 -12.60 5.19 -0.74
CA THR A 89 -12.78 6.43 0.02
C THR A 89 -14.10 7.09 -0.35
N ASP A 90 -14.68 7.82 0.57
CA ASP A 90 -15.85 8.66 0.29
C ASP A 90 -15.47 10.06 -0.22
N ASP A 91 -14.18 10.39 -0.24
CA ASP A 91 -13.67 11.67 -0.76
C ASP A 91 -12.46 11.43 -1.67
N LEU A 92 -12.73 10.96 -2.88
CA LEU A 92 -11.67 10.64 -3.84
C LEU A 92 -10.88 11.88 -4.24
N ASP A 93 -11.56 12.99 -4.53
CA ASP A 93 -10.87 14.21 -4.98
C ASP A 93 -9.99 14.80 -3.88
N GLY A 94 -10.47 14.83 -2.65
CA GLY A 94 -9.70 15.32 -1.51
C GLY A 94 -8.47 14.45 -1.23
N LEU A 95 -8.64 13.13 -1.27
CA LEU A 95 -7.53 12.19 -1.09
C LEU A 95 -6.50 12.37 -2.22
N PHE A 96 -6.95 12.45 -3.46
CA PHE A 96 -6.07 12.61 -4.61
C PHE A 96 -5.23 13.88 -4.48
N GLU A 97 -5.86 15.04 -4.21
CA GLU A 97 -5.16 16.32 -4.09
C GLU A 97 -4.16 16.32 -2.94
N ARG A 98 -4.53 15.73 -1.81
CA ARG A 98 -3.63 15.62 -0.65
C ARG A 98 -2.40 14.78 -0.98
N ALA A 99 -2.58 13.63 -1.61
CA ALA A 99 -1.48 12.74 -1.96
C ALA A 99 -0.59 13.37 -3.03
N ARG A 100 -1.19 13.97 -4.07
CA ARG A 100 -0.45 14.65 -5.12
C ARG A 100 0.37 15.82 -4.56
N ALA A 101 -0.23 16.67 -3.76
CA ALA A 101 0.46 17.81 -3.13
C ALA A 101 1.60 17.37 -2.23
N GLY A 102 1.47 16.21 -1.59
CA GLY A 102 2.53 15.62 -0.75
C GLY A 102 3.61 14.88 -1.52
N GLY A 103 3.57 14.88 -2.85
CA GLY A 103 4.62 14.32 -3.69
C GLY A 103 4.43 12.87 -4.11
N ALA A 104 3.24 12.28 -3.92
CA ALA A 104 2.98 10.91 -4.37
C ALA A 104 3.08 10.81 -5.89
N GLU A 105 3.63 9.70 -6.37
CA GLU A 105 3.72 9.43 -7.81
C GLU A 105 2.33 9.07 -8.34
N VAL A 106 1.79 9.91 -9.23
CA VAL A 106 0.46 9.72 -9.83
C VAL A 106 0.59 8.80 -11.05
N VAL A 107 -0.14 7.70 -11.04
CA VAL A 107 -0.25 6.78 -12.19
C VAL A 107 -1.48 7.14 -13.03
N GLN A 108 -2.59 7.48 -12.37
CA GLN A 108 -3.83 7.84 -13.04
C GLN A 108 -4.59 8.86 -12.20
N GLU A 109 -4.99 9.96 -12.81
CA GLU A 109 -5.86 10.95 -12.16
C GLU A 109 -7.28 10.39 -12.00
N PRO A 110 -8.11 11.00 -11.13
CA PRO A 110 -9.50 10.54 -10.97
C PRO A 110 -10.24 10.53 -12.30
N VAL A 111 -10.83 9.40 -12.63
CA VAL A 111 -11.56 9.19 -13.88
C VAL A 111 -12.70 8.20 -13.66
N GLU A 112 -13.80 8.39 -14.38
CA GLU A 112 -14.89 7.42 -14.44
C GLU A 112 -14.48 6.26 -15.33
N GLN A 113 -14.50 5.06 -14.78
CA GLN A 113 -14.21 3.84 -15.54
C GLN A 113 -15.46 3.36 -16.29
N PRO A 114 -15.31 2.60 -17.40
CA PRO A 114 -16.45 2.10 -18.15
C PRO A 114 -17.45 1.26 -17.35
N PHE A 115 -16.99 0.63 -16.24
CA PHE A 115 -17.84 -0.19 -15.39
C PHE A 115 -18.54 0.62 -14.27
N GLY A 116 -18.51 1.96 -14.35
CA GLY A 116 -19.28 2.82 -13.45
C GLY A 116 -18.62 3.15 -12.13
N VAL A 117 -17.32 2.88 -11.96
CA VAL A 117 -16.56 3.22 -10.77
C VAL A 117 -15.61 4.37 -11.11
N ARG A 118 -15.56 5.36 -10.24
CA ARG A 118 -14.61 6.47 -10.35
C ARG A 118 -13.40 6.16 -9.48
N ASP A 119 -12.19 6.20 -10.04
CA ASP A 119 -10.98 5.86 -9.31
C ASP A 119 -9.76 6.68 -9.74
N CYS A 120 -8.69 6.56 -8.96
CA CYS A 120 -7.36 7.07 -9.29
C CYS A 120 -6.32 6.04 -8.87
N ALA A 121 -5.05 6.28 -9.22
CA ALA A 121 -3.98 5.36 -8.85
C ALA A 121 -2.66 6.09 -8.63
N PHE A 122 -1.91 5.59 -7.65
CA PHE A 122 -0.57 6.04 -7.32
C PHE A 122 0.39 4.86 -7.29
N ARG A 123 1.70 5.16 -7.34
CA ARG A 123 2.75 4.24 -6.88
C ARG A 123 3.13 4.61 -5.46
N ASP A 124 3.26 3.62 -4.58
CA ASP A 124 3.89 3.87 -3.30
C ASP A 124 5.42 3.90 -3.46
N PRO A 125 6.19 4.26 -2.40
CA PRO A 125 7.65 4.35 -2.52
C PRO A 125 8.35 3.04 -2.88
N ALA A 126 7.73 1.90 -2.64
CA ALA A 126 8.27 0.58 -2.98
C ALA A 126 7.85 0.09 -4.37
N GLY A 127 7.08 0.89 -5.11
CA GLY A 127 6.60 0.54 -6.44
C GLY A 127 5.27 -0.19 -6.48
N ASN A 128 4.60 -0.38 -5.34
CA ASN A 128 3.28 -1.01 -5.32
C ASN A 128 2.24 -0.09 -5.96
N LEU A 129 1.33 -0.69 -6.72
CA LEU A 129 0.19 0.05 -7.27
C LEU A 129 -0.87 0.24 -6.19
N VAL A 130 -1.18 1.49 -5.87
CA VAL A 130 -2.22 1.85 -4.92
C VAL A 130 -3.36 2.48 -5.70
N ARG A 131 -4.40 1.70 -5.94
CA ARG A 131 -5.61 2.17 -6.61
C ARG A 131 -6.64 2.53 -5.55
N VAL A 132 -7.29 3.67 -5.73
CA VAL A 132 -8.31 4.16 -4.81
C VAL A 132 -9.59 4.41 -5.59
N GLN A 133 -10.67 3.77 -5.18
CA GLN A 133 -11.98 3.98 -5.80
C GLN A 133 -12.89 4.79 -4.89
N GLU A 134 -13.80 5.52 -5.52
CA GLU A 134 -14.84 6.26 -4.82
C GLU A 134 -15.88 5.28 -4.30
N GLN A 135 -16.15 5.36 -3.01
CA GLN A 135 -17.17 4.54 -2.36
C GLN A 135 -18.53 5.25 -2.51
N ARG A 136 -19.50 4.53 -3.06
CA ARG A 136 -20.83 5.04 -3.31
C ARG A 136 -21.89 4.33 -2.48
#